data_3c17430fc6a9579e54e106d6aeeedf23
#
_entry.id   3c17430fc6a9579e54e106d6aeeedf23
#
_cell.length_a   1.000
_cell.length_b   1.000
_cell.length_c   1.000
_cell.angle_alpha   90.00
_cell.angle_beta   90.00
_cell.angle_gamma   90.00
#
_symmetry.space_group_name_H-M   'P 1'
#
loop_
_entity.id
_entity.type
_entity.pdbx_description
1 polymer ?
#
loop_
_entity_poly.entity_id
_entity_poly.type
_entity_poly.pdbx_seq_one_letter_code
_entity_poly.pdbx_strand_id
1 'polypeptide(L)'
;MKKVAVVTLHYIRNYGSLLQTYATQKKFELMGYSAEIVDYVRPNAEDNNLIKAGMQRKGQNGNAVKKMIYTCLKKIETSKRKKVCDNFLTQYIHLTRKYADYADLKNNPPSADIYVTGSDQTWNSEYNGGVLPAYYLDFAPEGKKRIGYSISIGMDQFPNNEIKETTEYAKKYTAISVREESAKKLIEGLGIRNVQHILDPTLVLNKEEWSNMIAHRMIQDKYIIIYRLNDNPEMEQFAQDLAKKTGCKIVRMSYYLSHYRNKGKMIYCPTVQEFLSLINYADYVVTDSFHCTAFSLNFHKEISNISPEYRQLLD
;
A
#
# COMPACT_ATOMS: atom_id res chain seq x y z
N MET A 1 -10.84 -8.75 26.20
CA MET A 1 -11.01 -8.32 24.81
C MET A 1 -10.47 -9.44 23.92
N LYS A 2 -11.18 -9.83 22.84
CA LYS A 2 -10.67 -10.85 21.91
C LYS A 2 -9.52 -10.26 21.10
N LYS A 3 -8.50 -11.09 20.85
CA LYS A 3 -7.31 -10.69 20.10
C LYS A 3 -7.43 -11.05 18.62
N VAL A 4 -6.97 -10.15 17.76
CA VAL A 4 -6.89 -10.31 16.31
C VAL A 4 -5.45 -10.16 15.86
N ALA A 5 -4.89 -11.16 15.16
CA ALA A 5 -3.58 -11.09 14.53
C ALA A 5 -3.76 -10.89 13.02
N VAL A 6 -3.27 -9.79 12.49
CA VAL A 6 -3.42 -9.40 11.08
C VAL A 6 -2.08 -9.55 10.37
N VAL A 7 -2.01 -10.33 9.30
CA VAL A 7 -0.88 -10.33 8.37
C VAL A 7 -1.21 -9.49 7.15
N THR A 8 -0.35 -8.53 6.82
CA THR A 8 -0.50 -7.65 5.66
C THR A 8 0.88 -7.13 5.21
N LEU A 9 0.91 -6.31 4.15
CA LEU A 9 2.15 -5.75 3.59
C LEU A 9 2.61 -4.49 4.35
N HIS A 10 2.63 -4.52 5.69
CA HIS A 10 2.95 -3.37 6.56
C HIS A 10 4.35 -2.79 6.35
N TYR A 11 5.31 -3.60 5.92
CA TYR A 11 6.72 -3.21 5.71
C TYR A 11 6.99 -2.59 4.34
N ILE A 12 6.03 -2.60 3.41
CA ILE A 12 6.19 -1.95 2.10
C ILE A 12 6.24 -0.44 2.33
N ARG A 13 7.36 0.15 1.94
CA ARG A 13 7.65 1.56 2.23
C ARG A 13 6.94 2.50 1.26
N ASN A 14 5.62 2.50 1.30
CA ASN A 14 4.78 3.48 0.64
C ASN A 14 3.64 3.91 1.56
N TYR A 15 3.07 5.10 1.31
CA TYR A 15 2.00 5.66 2.13
C TYR A 15 0.77 4.77 2.16
N GLY A 16 0.40 4.20 1.02
CA GLY A 16 -0.79 3.36 0.91
C GLY A 16 -0.71 2.12 1.78
N SER A 17 0.39 1.37 1.70
CA SER A 17 0.56 0.15 2.52
C SER A 17 0.58 0.45 4.02
N LEU A 18 1.19 1.57 4.44
CA LEU A 18 1.17 1.99 5.84
C LEU A 18 -0.23 2.39 6.31
N LEU A 19 -0.94 3.17 5.50
CA LEU A 19 -2.25 3.70 5.86
C LEU A 19 -3.34 2.62 5.83
N GLN A 20 -3.29 1.67 4.88
CA GLN A 20 -4.20 0.52 4.92
C GLN A 20 -3.93 -0.39 6.12
N THR A 21 -2.66 -0.56 6.53
CA THR A 21 -2.29 -1.31 7.74
C THR A 21 -2.89 -0.64 8.97
N TYR A 22 -2.71 0.67 9.11
CA TYR A 22 -3.30 1.46 10.20
C TYR A 22 -4.84 1.37 10.19
N ALA A 23 -5.47 1.58 9.03
CA ALA A 23 -6.92 1.52 8.91
C ALA A 23 -7.48 0.13 9.28
N THR A 24 -6.80 -0.94 8.86
CA THR A 24 -7.18 -2.31 9.23
C THR A 24 -7.12 -2.52 10.74
N GLN A 25 -5.99 -2.17 11.37
CA GLN A 25 -5.85 -2.23 12.83
C GLN A 25 -6.93 -1.43 13.54
N LYS A 26 -7.08 -0.15 13.14
CA LYS A 26 -8.05 0.77 13.75
C LYS A 26 -9.49 0.29 13.62
N LYS A 27 -9.86 -0.30 12.48
CA LYS A 27 -11.20 -0.85 12.29
C LYS A 27 -11.50 -1.98 13.26
N PHE A 28 -10.58 -2.91 13.47
CA PHE A 28 -10.77 -3.97 14.47
C PHE A 28 -10.82 -3.41 15.89
N GLU A 29 -10.02 -2.40 16.22
CA GLU A 29 -10.08 -1.72 17.52
C GLU A 29 -11.43 -1.05 17.75
N LEU A 30 -11.97 -0.34 16.76
CA LEU A 30 -13.31 0.28 16.82
C LEU A 30 -14.43 -0.76 16.98
N MET A 31 -14.22 -1.98 16.52
CA MET A 31 -15.14 -3.11 16.75
C MET A 31 -14.95 -3.79 18.11
N GLY A 32 -14.08 -3.28 18.98
CA GLY A 32 -13.84 -3.80 20.32
C GLY A 32 -12.88 -4.98 20.40
N TYR A 33 -12.00 -5.17 19.40
CA TYR A 33 -10.93 -6.16 19.43
C TYR A 33 -9.59 -5.53 19.82
N SER A 34 -8.67 -6.35 20.34
CA SER A 34 -7.24 -6.00 20.44
C SER A 34 -6.56 -6.47 19.17
N ALA A 35 -6.15 -5.56 18.30
CA ALA A 35 -5.56 -5.87 17.00
C ALA A 35 -4.04 -5.70 17.04
N GLU A 36 -3.31 -6.69 16.55
CA GLU A 36 -1.85 -6.66 16.36
C GLU A 36 -1.52 -7.03 14.92
N ILE A 37 -0.55 -6.35 14.35
CA ILE A 37 -0.02 -6.66 13.01
C ILE A 37 1.16 -7.62 13.15
N VAL A 38 1.10 -8.74 12.45
CA VAL A 38 2.16 -9.76 12.46
C VAL A 38 3.42 -9.20 11.79
N ASP A 39 4.48 -9.00 12.55
CA ASP A 39 5.75 -8.46 12.02
C ASP A 39 6.55 -9.56 11.29
N TYR A 40 6.00 -9.95 10.15
CA TYR A 40 6.61 -10.88 9.19
C TYR A 40 6.91 -10.17 7.88
N VAL A 41 8.15 -10.27 7.42
CA VAL A 41 8.63 -9.68 6.17
C VAL A 41 8.96 -10.79 5.18
N ARG A 42 8.35 -10.75 4.00
CA ARG A 42 8.64 -11.76 2.96
C ARG A 42 10.10 -11.68 2.48
N PRO A 43 10.73 -12.81 2.08
CA PRO A 43 12.16 -12.88 1.78
C PRO A 43 12.64 -11.95 0.67
N ASN A 44 11.82 -11.70 -0.36
CA ASN A 44 12.18 -10.88 -1.51
C ASN A 44 11.96 -9.36 -1.31
N ALA A 45 11.52 -8.94 -0.13
CA ALA A 45 11.24 -7.52 0.16
C ALA A 45 12.38 -6.81 0.89
N GLU A 46 13.54 -7.42 1.05
CA GLU A 46 14.69 -6.78 1.67
C GLU A 46 15.21 -5.61 0.82
N ASP A 47 15.58 -4.50 1.50
CA ASP A 47 16.09 -3.28 0.87
C ASP A 47 17.24 -3.50 -0.10
N ASN A 48 18.15 -4.42 0.23
CA ASN A 48 19.29 -4.74 -0.60
C ASN A 48 18.87 -5.36 -1.95
N ASN A 49 17.78 -6.13 -1.98
CA ASN A 49 17.24 -6.71 -3.20
C ASN A 49 16.58 -5.64 -4.08
N LEU A 50 15.88 -4.68 -3.49
CA LEU A 50 15.26 -3.57 -4.21
C LEU A 50 16.30 -2.63 -4.83
N ILE A 51 17.40 -2.34 -4.11
CA ILE A 51 18.52 -1.55 -4.64
C ILE A 51 19.21 -2.29 -5.80
N LYS A 52 19.48 -3.59 -5.64
CA LYS A 52 20.07 -4.43 -6.71
C LYS A 52 19.19 -4.48 -7.96
N ALA A 53 17.89 -4.72 -7.80
CA ALA A 53 16.95 -4.73 -8.92
C ALA A 53 16.85 -3.37 -9.62
N GLY A 54 16.87 -2.26 -8.88
CA GLY A 54 16.90 -0.92 -9.44
C GLY A 54 18.18 -0.61 -10.22
N MET A 55 19.34 -1.10 -9.75
CA MET A 55 20.62 -0.98 -10.44
C MET A 55 20.66 -1.80 -11.73
N GLN A 56 20.07 -3.00 -11.74
CA GLN A 56 20.00 -3.84 -12.95
C GLN A 56 19.14 -3.19 -14.05
N ARG A 57 18.03 -2.52 -13.69
CA ARG A 57 17.13 -1.88 -14.66
C ARG A 57 17.67 -0.57 -15.24
N LYS A 58 18.34 0.27 -14.48
CA LYS A 58 18.79 1.62 -14.90
C LYS A 58 20.32 1.80 -14.95
N GLY A 59 21.10 0.90 -14.41
CA GLY A 59 22.55 1.03 -14.24
C GLY A 59 23.40 0.47 -15.37
N GLN A 60 22.83 -0.18 -16.38
CA GLN A 60 23.60 -0.94 -17.37
C GLN A 60 24.43 -0.07 -18.34
N ASN A 61 24.08 1.21 -18.54
CA ASN A 61 24.68 2.08 -19.56
C ASN A 61 25.53 3.25 -19.02
N GLY A 62 26.10 3.16 -17.82
CA GLY A 62 26.86 4.24 -17.20
C GLY A 62 28.32 3.87 -16.88
N ASN A 63 29.24 4.86 -16.97
CA ASN A 63 30.59 4.70 -16.44
C ASN A 63 30.58 4.57 -14.88
N ALA A 64 31.68 4.13 -14.28
CA ALA A 64 31.78 3.84 -12.85
C ALA A 64 31.34 5.03 -11.96
N VAL A 65 31.65 6.26 -12.36
CA VAL A 65 31.29 7.48 -11.65
C VAL A 65 29.77 7.69 -11.63
N LYS A 66 29.08 7.53 -12.78
CA LYS A 66 27.63 7.64 -12.85
C LYS A 66 26.93 6.57 -12.01
N LYS A 67 27.45 5.33 -12.02
CA LYS A 67 26.95 4.24 -11.16
C LYS A 67 27.12 4.57 -9.66
N MET A 68 28.25 5.12 -9.28
CA MET A 68 28.51 5.52 -7.91
C MET A 68 27.57 6.64 -7.44
N ILE A 69 27.40 7.70 -8.23
CA ILE A 69 26.47 8.80 -7.93
C ILE A 69 25.05 8.27 -7.80
N TYR A 70 24.60 7.43 -8.75
CA TYR A 70 23.28 6.82 -8.71
C TYR A 70 23.06 6.01 -7.42
N THR A 71 24.06 5.19 -7.05
CA THR A 71 23.99 4.37 -5.83
C THR A 71 23.91 5.24 -4.56
N CYS A 72 24.71 6.32 -4.49
CA CYS A 72 24.67 7.27 -3.36
C CYS A 72 23.29 7.94 -3.26
N LEU A 73 22.75 8.45 -4.36
CA LEU A 73 21.42 9.06 -4.38
C LEU A 73 20.34 8.07 -3.95
N LYS A 74 20.39 6.83 -4.43
CA LYS A 74 19.44 5.77 -4.05
C LYS A 74 19.54 5.39 -2.58
N LYS A 75 20.73 5.35 -2.01
CA LYS A 75 20.91 5.12 -0.57
C LYS A 75 20.27 6.24 0.26
N ILE A 76 20.44 7.50 -0.14
CA ILE A 76 19.82 8.66 0.52
C ILE A 76 18.28 8.57 0.45
N GLU A 77 17.73 8.33 -0.76
CA GLU A 77 16.28 8.17 -0.97
C GLU A 77 15.72 7.04 -0.10
N THR A 78 16.36 5.86 -0.13
CA THR A 78 15.92 4.69 0.63
C THR A 78 16.02 4.92 2.14
N SER A 79 17.11 5.54 2.63
CA SER A 79 17.31 5.82 4.05
C SER A 79 16.25 6.78 4.59
N LYS A 80 15.97 7.89 3.88
CA LYS A 80 14.94 8.84 4.32
C LYS A 80 13.55 8.23 4.30
N ARG A 81 13.21 7.50 3.23
CA ARG A 81 11.94 6.79 3.09
C ARG A 81 11.77 5.75 4.19
N LYS A 82 12.84 4.96 4.47
CA LYS A 82 12.87 4.01 5.59
C LYS A 82 12.54 4.70 6.91
N LYS A 83 13.23 5.80 7.23
CA LYS A 83 13.03 6.53 8.47
C LYS A 83 11.58 7.02 8.64
N VAL A 84 10.97 7.56 7.56
CA VAL A 84 9.58 8.01 7.60
C VAL A 84 8.63 6.84 7.88
N CYS A 85 8.82 5.71 7.17
CA CYS A 85 7.96 4.54 7.32
C CYS A 85 8.15 3.87 8.69
N ASP A 86 9.39 3.67 9.12
CA ASP A 86 9.69 3.02 10.41
C ASP A 86 9.16 3.85 11.59
N ASN A 87 9.30 5.19 11.52
CA ASN A 87 8.71 6.08 12.54
C ASN A 87 7.19 5.92 12.63
N PHE A 88 6.51 5.84 11.49
CA PHE A 88 5.06 5.62 11.46
C PHE A 88 4.68 4.27 12.06
N LEU A 89 5.37 3.20 11.66
CA LEU A 89 5.13 1.85 12.19
C LEU A 89 5.31 1.83 13.71
N THR A 90 6.42 2.37 14.20
CA THR A 90 6.72 2.39 15.64
C THR A 90 5.70 3.20 16.45
N GLN A 91 5.18 4.29 15.89
CA GLN A 91 4.31 5.21 16.63
C GLN A 91 2.83 4.80 16.59
N TYR A 92 2.37 4.19 15.49
CA TYR A 92 0.93 4.00 15.24
C TYR A 92 0.49 2.56 15.04
N ILE A 93 1.43 1.62 14.85
CA ILE A 93 1.09 0.22 14.58
C ILE A 93 1.49 -0.67 15.75
N HIS A 94 0.55 -1.45 16.22
CA HIS A 94 0.79 -2.48 17.23
C HIS A 94 1.37 -3.72 16.54
N LEU A 95 2.70 -3.81 16.51
CA LEU A 95 3.39 -4.96 15.93
C LEU A 95 3.54 -6.08 16.96
N THR A 96 3.42 -7.33 16.50
CA THR A 96 3.89 -8.48 17.27
C THR A 96 5.42 -8.43 17.42
N ARG A 97 6.03 -9.42 18.09
CA ARG A 97 7.45 -9.61 17.93
C ARG A 97 7.81 -9.80 16.45
N LYS A 98 9.02 -9.42 16.07
CA LYS A 98 9.50 -9.67 14.71
C LYS A 98 9.80 -11.18 14.52
N TYR A 99 9.34 -11.72 13.40
CA TYR A 99 9.61 -13.09 12.99
C TYR A 99 10.80 -13.12 12.02
N ALA A 100 11.74 -14.05 12.28
CA ALA A 100 12.96 -14.17 11.49
C ALA A 100 12.66 -14.65 10.05
N ASP A 101 11.76 -15.61 9.94
CA ASP A 101 11.30 -16.21 8.67
C ASP A 101 9.93 -16.86 8.84
N TYR A 102 9.46 -17.56 7.80
CA TYR A 102 8.19 -18.26 7.87
C TYR A 102 8.20 -19.46 8.83
N ALA A 103 9.32 -20.16 8.98
CA ALA A 103 9.43 -21.29 9.90
C ALA A 103 9.29 -20.82 11.37
N ASP A 104 9.90 -19.69 11.72
CA ASP A 104 9.71 -19.07 13.03
C ASP A 104 8.25 -18.65 13.26
N LEU A 105 7.59 -18.04 12.28
CA LEU A 105 6.17 -17.68 12.36
C LEU A 105 5.28 -18.91 12.51
N LYS A 106 5.55 -19.97 11.77
CA LYS A 106 4.76 -21.22 11.79
C LYS A 106 4.88 -21.97 13.10
N ASN A 107 6.11 -22.04 13.64
CA ASN A 107 6.38 -22.76 14.88
C ASN A 107 5.96 -21.99 16.14
N ASN A 108 5.93 -20.65 16.06
CA ASN A 108 5.64 -19.77 17.18
C ASN A 108 4.60 -18.69 16.78
N PRO A 109 3.40 -19.07 16.33
CA PRO A 109 2.40 -18.11 15.88
C PRO A 109 1.97 -17.16 17.01
N PRO A 110 1.59 -15.91 16.69
CA PRO A 110 1.06 -15.00 17.70
C PRO A 110 -0.21 -15.58 18.35
N SER A 111 -0.36 -15.37 19.64
CA SER A 111 -1.57 -15.82 20.36
C SER A 111 -2.75 -14.92 19.99
N ALA A 112 -3.73 -15.46 19.26
CA ALA A 112 -4.94 -14.73 18.85
C ALA A 112 -6.18 -15.62 18.84
N ASP A 113 -7.36 -14.98 18.91
CA ASP A 113 -8.65 -15.64 18.74
C ASP A 113 -9.04 -15.74 17.27
N ILE A 114 -8.62 -14.74 16.48
CA ILE A 114 -8.93 -14.60 15.06
C ILE A 114 -7.64 -14.22 14.32
N TYR A 115 -7.40 -14.88 13.20
CA TYR A 115 -6.30 -14.56 12.29
C TYR A 115 -6.87 -13.94 11.02
N VAL A 116 -6.24 -12.86 10.54
CA VAL A 116 -6.75 -12.07 9.44
C VAL A 116 -5.66 -11.87 8.38
N THR A 117 -5.99 -12.14 7.12
CA THR A 117 -5.24 -11.58 6.00
C THR A 117 -5.83 -10.21 5.71
N GLY A 118 -5.04 -9.17 5.91
CA GLY A 118 -5.45 -7.78 5.69
C GLY A 118 -5.45 -7.38 4.22
N SER A 119 -5.77 -6.13 3.99
CA SER A 119 -5.79 -5.52 2.67
C SER A 119 -4.38 -5.41 2.05
N ASP A 120 -4.31 -4.83 0.85
CA ASP A 120 -3.18 -4.77 -0.05
C ASP A 120 -2.99 -6.09 -0.85
N GLN A 121 -2.06 -6.11 -1.77
CA GLN A 121 -1.84 -7.22 -2.72
C GLN A 121 -1.14 -8.41 -2.04
N THR A 122 -1.71 -8.87 -0.93
CA THR A 122 -1.17 -10.00 -0.15
C THR A 122 -1.22 -11.33 -0.91
N TRP A 123 -2.22 -11.48 -1.80
CA TRP A 123 -2.38 -12.69 -2.62
C TRP A 123 -1.85 -12.53 -4.06
N ASN A 124 -1.07 -11.48 -4.33
CA ASN A 124 -0.38 -11.30 -5.61
C ASN A 124 0.89 -12.15 -5.65
N SER A 125 0.82 -13.32 -6.29
CA SER A 125 1.95 -14.24 -6.38
C SER A 125 3.08 -13.72 -7.26
N GLU A 126 2.79 -12.89 -8.26
CA GLU A 126 3.82 -12.25 -9.10
C GLU A 126 4.72 -11.33 -8.25
N TYR A 127 4.13 -10.51 -7.36
CA TYR A 127 4.89 -9.65 -6.46
C TYR A 127 5.54 -10.41 -5.30
N ASN A 128 4.93 -11.51 -4.89
CA ASN A 128 5.42 -12.33 -3.81
C ASN A 128 6.54 -13.30 -4.25
N GLY A 129 6.66 -13.57 -5.55
CA GLY A 129 7.54 -14.59 -6.09
C GLY A 129 7.00 -16.01 -5.88
N GLY A 130 5.67 -16.16 -5.91
CA GLY A 130 4.91 -17.38 -5.69
C GLY A 130 3.89 -17.27 -4.57
N VAL A 131 3.18 -18.35 -4.31
CA VAL A 131 2.24 -18.46 -3.19
C VAL A 131 3.01 -18.44 -1.87
N LEU A 132 2.71 -17.47 -1.00
CA LEU A 132 3.34 -17.38 0.32
C LEU A 132 2.38 -17.82 1.42
N PRO A 133 2.62 -18.99 2.08
CA PRO A 133 1.74 -19.56 3.09
C PRO A 133 1.38 -18.60 4.23
N ALA A 134 2.31 -17.69 4.59
CA ALA A 134 2.07 -16.68 5.62
C ALA A 134 0.86 -15.79 5.31
N TYR A 135 0.70 -15.36 4.04
CA TYR A 135 -0.42 -14.52 3.63
C TYR A 135 -1.72 -15.28 3.43
N TYR A 136 -1.67 -16.60 3.47
CA TYR A 136 -2.83 -17.50 3.51
C TYR A 136 -3.13 -18.02 4.92
N LEU A 137 -2.53 -17.42 5.96
CA LEU A 137 -2.73 -17.78 7.37
C LEU A 137 -2.45 -19.25 7.69
N ASP A 138 -1.54 -19.90 6.94
CA ASP A 138 -1.22 -21.30 7.18
C ASP A 138 -0.51 -21.52 8.53
N PHE A 139 0.08 -20.47 9.11
CA PHE A 139 0.63 -20.47 10.46
C PHE A 139 -0.40 -20.46 11.58
N ALA A 140 -1.67 -20.11 11.28
CA ALA A 140 -2.71 -20.06 12.29
C ALA A 140 -2.98 -21.47 12.87
N PRO A 141 -3.10 -21.62 14.20
CA PRO A 141 -3.41 -22.92 14.80
C PRO A 141 -4.73 -23.51 14.30
N GLU A 142 -4.85 -24.83 14.38
CA GLU A 142 -6.07 -25.55 14.01
C GLU A 142 -7.27 -25.09 14.86
N GLY A 143 -8.46 -25.06 14.28
CA GLY A 143 -9.68 -24.61 14.96
C GLY A 143 -9.83 -23.11 15.14
N LYS A 144 -8.82 -22.30 14.81
CA LYS A 144 -8.92 -20.85 14.86
C LYS A 144 -9.60 -20.29 13.62
N LYS A 145 -10.36 -19.19 13.79
CA LYS A 145 -10.99 -18.47 12.67
C LYS A 145 -9.95 -17.79 11.81
N ARG A 146 -10.05 -18.00 10.47
CA ARG A 146 -9.27 -17.33 9.45
C ARG A 146 -10.18 -16.45 8.62
N ILE A 147 -9.87 -15.17 8.50
CA ILE A 147 -10.68 -14.18 7.81
C ILE A 147 -9.83 -13.46 6.78
N GLY A 148 -10.33 -13.36 5.55
CA GLY A 148 -9.82 -12.44 4.55
C GLY A 148 -10.55 -11.11 4.65
N TYR A 149 -9.84 -10.02 4.94
CA TYR A 149 -10.42 -8.70 5.08
C TYR A 149 -9.91 -7.76 3.99
N SER A 150 -10.75 -7.51 2.99
CA SER A 150 -10.44 -6.62 1.86
C SER A 150 -9.14 -7.02 1.12
N ILE A 151 -8.93 -8.33 0.93
CA ILE A 151 -7.74 -8.86 0.23
C ILE A 151 -7.68 -8.31 -1.19
N SER A 152 -6.48 -7.98 -1.67
CA SER A 152 -6.23 -7.67 -3.07
C SER A 152 -5.38 -8.76 -3.71
N ILE A 153 -5.72 -9.11 -4.95
CA ILE A 153 -4.95 -10.05 -5.78
C ILE A 153 -4.08 -9.28 -6.77
N GLY A 154 -4.65 -8.25 -7.43
CA GLY A 154 -3.92 -7.40 -8.37
C GLY A 154 -3.35 -8.15 -9.58
N MET A 155 -3.98 -9.26 -9.96
CA MET A 155 -3.67 -10.07 -11.14
C MET A 155 -4.97 -10.40 -11.87
N ASP A 156 -4.88 -10.64 -13.18
CA ASP A 156 -6.05 -11.00 -14.00
C ASP A 156 -6.42 -12.48 -13.86
N GLN A 157 -5.46 -13.34 -13.50
CA GLN A 157 -5.64 -14.78 -13.30
C GLN A 157 -4.59 -15.34 -12.35
N PHE A 158 -4.89 -16.44 -11.68
CA PHE A 158 -3.87 -17.22 -10.97
C PHE A 158 -3.05 -18.05 -11.96
N PRO A 159 -1.71 -18.15 -11.79
CA PRO A 159 -0.89 -19.08 -12.54
C PRO A 159 -1.40 -20.53 -12.39
N ASN A 160 -1.47 -21.28 -13.50
CA ASN A 160 -2.04 -22.62 -13.50
C ASN A 160 -1.41 -23.59 -12.49
N ASN A 161 -0.10 -23.47 -12.29
CA ASN A 161 0.65 -24.26 -11.31
C ASN A 161 0.37 -23.87 -9.85
N GLU A 162 -0.26 -22.73 -9.58
CA GLU A 162 -0.57 -22.23 -8.23
C GLU A 162 -2.04 -22.45 -7.84
N ILE A 163 -2.92 -22.76 -8.80
CA ILE A 163 -4.37 -22.91 -8.57
C ILE A 163 -4.67 -23.92 -7.47
N LYS A 164 -4.04 -25.10 -7.49
CA LYS A 164 -4.28 -26.15 -6.51
C LYS A 164 -3.93 -25.68 -5.10
N GLU A 165 -2.73 -25.14 -4.92
CA GLU A 165 -2.21 -24.71 -3.63
C GLU A 165 -3.05 -23.53 -3.09
N THR A 166 -3.32 -22.52 -3.93
CA THR A 166 -4.18 -21.37 -3.58
C THR A 166 -5.57 -21.82 -3.14
N THR A 167 -6.16 -22.81 -3.84
CA THR A 167 -7.47 -23.37 -3.49
C THR A 167 -7.44 -24.08 -2.13
N GLU A 168 -6.41 -24.86 -1.86
CA GLU A 168 -6.27 -25.59 -0.58
C GLU A 168 -6.14 -24.61 0.60
N TYR A 169 -5.42 -23.51 0.43
CA TYR A 169 -5.35 -22.47 1.46
C TYR A 169 -6.66 -21.70 1.62
N ALA A 170 -7.26 -21.26 0.50
CA ALA A 170 -8.49 -20.46 0.54
C ALA A 170 -9.66 -21.22 1.20
N LYS A 171 -9.76 -22.54 1.04
CA LYS A 171 -10.76 -23.40 1.70
C LYS A 171 -10.68 -23.38 3.22
N LYS A 172 -9.55 -23.02 3.80
CA LYS A 172 -9.38 -22.95 5.27
C LYS A 172 -9.98 -21.69 5.88
N TYR A 173 -10.41 -20.71 5.06
CA TYR A 173 -10.98 -19.46 5.55
C TYR A 173 -12.44 -19.63 5.99
N THR A 174 -12.77 -19.02 7.11
CA THR A 174 -14.13 -18.91 7.63
C THR A 174 -14.96 -17.93 6.80
N ALA A 175 -14.34 -16.84 6.36
CA ALA A 175 -14.93 -15.82 5.50
C ALA A 175 -13.85 -15.11 4.70
N ILE A 176 -14.16 -14.72 3.47
CA ILE A 176 -13.26 -13.98 2.60
C ILE A 176 -13.98 -12.75 2.08
N SER A 177 -13.35 -11.59 2.24
CA SER A 177 -13.70 -10.38 1.52
C SER A 177 -12.50 -9.84 0.74
N VAL A 178 -12.78 -9.24 -0.39
CA VAL A 178 -11.80 -8.67 -1.33
C VAL A 178 -12.16 -7.24 -1.67
N ARG A 179 -11.20 -6.45 -2.13
CA ARG A 179 -11.44 -5.04 -2.48
C ARG A 179 -11.68 -4.79 -3.98
N GLU A 180 -11.47 -5.81 -4.84
CA GLU A 180 -11.75 -5.71 -6.26
C GLU A 180 -12.76 -6.79 -6.69
N GLU A 181 -13.68 -6.41 -7.60
CA GLU A 181 -14.64 -7.35 -8.17
C GLU A 181 -13.95 -8.45 -9.01
N SER A 182 -12.82 -8.12 -9.66
CA SER A 182 -11.98 -9.10 -10.36
C SER A 182 -11.44 -10.17 -9.41
N ALA A 183 -10.95 -9.77 -8.24
CA ALA A 183 -10.46 -10.70 -7.21
C ALA A 183 -11.59 -11.63 -6.70
N LYS A 184 -12.81 -11.11 -6.54
CA LYS A 184 -13.97 -11.91 -6.19
C LYS A 184 -14.21 -13.02 -7.22
N LYS A 185 -14.26 -12.66 -8.50
CA LYS A 185 -14.45 -13.62 -9.60
C LYS A 185 -13.35 -14.68 -9.64
N LEU A 186 -12.09 -14.28 -9.41
CA LEU A 186 -10.97 -15.23 -9.36
C LEU A 186 -11.13 -16.25 -8.23
N ILE A 187 -11.50 -15.81 -7.02
CA ILE A 187 -11.66 -16.70 -5.87
C ILE A 187 -12.91 -17.60 -6.04
N GLU A 188 -14.00 -17.05 -6.55
CA GLU A 188 -15.21 -17.85 -6.87
C GLU A 188 -14.91 -18.89 -7.95
N GLY A 189 -14.02 -18.58 -8.92
CA GLY A 189 -13.50 -19.51 -9.92
C GLY A 189 -12.72 -20.70 -9.34
N LEU A 190 -12.17 -20.56 -8.13
CA LEU A 190 -11.56 -21.66 -7.37
C LEU A 190 -12.60 -22.55 -6.65
N GLY A 191 -13.89 -22.27 -6.81
CA GLY A 191 -14.97 -22.98 -6.12
C GLY A 191 -15.25 -22.51 -4.68
N ILE A 192 -14.66 -21.39 -4.27
CA ILE A 192 -14.93 -20.76 -2.96
C ILE A 192 -16.18 -19.90 -3.08
N ARG A 193 -17.18 -20.16 -2.21
CA ARG A 193 -18.47 -19.46 -2.24
C ARG A 193 -18.53 -18.35 -1.19
N ASN A 194 -19.49 -17.43 -1.35
CA ASN A 194 -19.79 -16.34 -0.40
C ASN A 194 -18.64 -15.35 -0.22
N VAL A 195 -17.83 -15.11 -1.26
CA VAL A 195 -16.82 -14.06 -1.28
C VAL A 195 -17.51 -12.69 -1.35
N GLN A 196 -17.15 -11.79 -0.45
CA GLN A 196 -17.72 -10.45 -0.40
C GLN A 196 -16.79 -9.44 -1.08
N HIS A 197 -17.34 -8.56 -1.92
CA HIS A 197 -16.62 -7.38 -2.40
C HIS A 197 -16.91 -6.22 -1.43
N ILE A 198 -15.86 -5.66 -0.83
CA ILE A 198 -15.96 -4.56 0.15
C ILE A 198 -14.92 -3.47 -0.16
N LEU A 199 -15.08 -2.31 0.44
CA LEU A 199 -14.13 -1.20 0.30
C LEU A 199 -12.76 -1.53 0.91
N ASP A 200 -11.72 -0.88 0.38
CA ASP A 200 -10.41 -0.85 1.04
C ASP A 200 -10.53 -0.24 2.44
N PRO A 201 -9.78 -0.72 3.44
CA PRO A 201 -9.85 -0.20 4.82
C PRO A 201 -9.65 1.32 4.92
N THR A 202 -8.87 1.92 4.02
CA THR A 202 -8.67 3.38 4.00
C THR A 202 -9.93 4.17 3.67
N LEU A 203 -10.90 3.57 2.99
CA LEU A 203 -12.21 4.15 2.71
C LEU A 203 -13.27 3.80 3.76
N VAL A 204 -13.02 2.78 4.59
CA VAL A 204 -13.94 2.38 5.67
C VAL A 204 -13.85 3.34 6.87
N LEU A 205 -12.68 3.92 7.13
CA LEU A 205 -12.54 5.02 8.08
C LEU A 205 -12.97 6.32 7.41
N ASN A 206 -13.84 7.07 8.08
CA ASN A 206 -14.32 8.36 7.57
C ASN A 206 -13.32 9.50 7.84
N LYS A 207 -13.63 10.71 7.34
CA LYS A 207 -12.76 11.88 7.47
C LYS A 207 -12.49 12.26 8.92
N GLU A 208 -13.48 12.14 9.80
CA GLU A 208 -13.35 12.45 11.23
C GLU A 208 -12.39 11.48 11.91
N GLU A 209 -12.47 10.19 11.57
CA GLU A 209 -11.58 9.15 12.09
C GLU A 209 -10.13 9.35 11.62
N TRP A 210 -9.94 9.94 10.43
CA TRP A 210 -8.61 10.33 9.92
C TRP A 210 -8.09 11.65 10.46
N SER A 211 -8.95 12.51 11.04
CA SER A 211 -8.60 13.91 11.43
C SER A 211 -7.35 14.00 12.31
N ASN A 212 -7.21 13.08 13.27
CA ASN A 212 -6.06 13.03 14.19
C ASN A 212 -4.74 12.64 13.50
N MET A 213 -4.82 12.13 12.26
CA MET A 213 -3.65 11.75 11.45
C MET A 213 -3.26 12.83 10.45
N ILE A 214 -4.03 13.91 10.31
CA ILE A 214 -3.77 14.98 9.35
C ILE A 214 -2.88 16.03 10.00
N ALA A 215 -1.69 16.26 9.47
CA ALA A 215 -0.80 17.33 9.92
C ALA A 215 -1.41 18.73 9.64
N HIS A 216 -0.88 19.78 10.29
CA HIS A 216 -1.26 21.14 10.00
C HIS A 216 -1.07 21.48 8.51
N ARG A 217 -1.87 22.44 8.02
CA ARG A 217 -1.79 22.91 6.64
C ARG A 217 -0.39 23.44 6.32
N MET A 218 0.29 22.80 5.35
CA MET A 218 1.67 23.10 4.98
C MET A 218 1.79 24.19 3.90
N ILE A 219 0.76 24.33 3.06
CA ILE A 219 0.72 25.27 1.92
C ILE A 219 -0.49 26.17 2.08
N GLN A 220 -0.27 27.48 2.16
CA GLN A 220 -1.34 28.46 2.38
C GLN A 220 -2.05 28.84 1.08
N ASP A 221 -1.31 28.88 -0.03
CA ASP A 221 -1.86 29.17 -1.36
C ASP A 221 -2.84 28.09 -1.82
N LYS A 222 -3.66 28.42 -2.81
CA LYS A 222 -4.39 27.40 -3.60
C LYS A 222 -3.42 26.55 -4.41
N TYR A 223 -3.60 25.22 -4.40
CA TYR A 223 -2.67 24.35 -5.09
C TYR A 223 -3.29 23.07 -5.65
N ILE A 224 -2.65 22.59 -6.69
CA ILE A 224 -2.82 21.26 -7.25
C ILE A 224 -1.75 20.38 -6.64
N ILE A 225 -2.12 19.29 -5.97
CA ILE A 225 -1.15 18.29 -5.53
C ILE A 225 -0.96 17.22 -6.60
N ILE A 226 0.30 16.92 -6.93
CA ILE A 226 0.65 15.83 -7.82
C ILE A 226 1.36 14.74 -6.99
N TYR A 227 0.80 13.54 -7.03
CA TYR A 227 1.42 12.33 -6.51
C TYR A 227 1.37 11.23 -7.56
N ARG A 228 2.53 10.86 -8.10
CA ARG A 228 2.64 9.84 -9.14
C ARG A 228 3.58 8.70 -8.73
N LEU A 229 3.20 7.49 -9.11
CA LEU A 229 4.00 6.27 -8.93
C LEU A 229 4.84 5.97 -10.18
N ASN A 230 4.30 6.30 -11.36
CA ASN A 230 4.92 6.04 -12.65
C ASN A 230 5.28 7.34 -13.40
N ASP A 231 6.22 7.24 -14.33
CA ASP A 231 6.48 8.35 -15.26
C ASP A 231 5.31 8.47 -16.24
N ASN A 232 4.60 9.61 -16.18
CA ASN A 232 3.42 9.90 -16.99
C ASN A 232 3.47 11.35 -17.50
N PRO A 233 3.96 11.60 -18.73
CA PRO A 233 4.02 12.92 -19.32
C PRO A 233 2.64 13.58 -19.51
N GLU A 234 1.60 12.81 -19.78
CA GLU A 234 0.23 13.33 -19.96
C GLU A 234 -0.32 13.89 -18.65
N MET A 235 -0.07 13.21 -17.53
CA MET A 235 -0.41 13.70 -16.19
C MET A 235 0.29 15.03 -15.89
N GLU A 236 1.55 15.15 -16.28
CA GLU A 236 2.34 16.38 -16.12
C GLU A 236 1.77 17.52 -16.95
N GLN A 237 1.42 17.27 -18.21
CA GLN A 237 0.81 18.26 -19.09
C GLN A 237 -0.57 18.69 -18.58
N PHE A 238 -1.41 17.72 -18.21
CA PHE A 238 -2.73 17.98 -17.63
C PHE A 238 -2.64 18.89 -16.40
N ALA A 239 -1.73 18.59 -15.47
CA ALA A 239 -1.56 19.38 -14.26
C ALA A 239 -1.10 20.82 -14.57
N GLN A 240 -0.24 21.00 -15.57
CA GLN A 240 0.19 22.35 -16.00
C GLN A 240 -0.97 23.14 -16.63
N ASP A 241 -1.80 22.52 -17.43
CA ASP A 241 -2.93 23.19 -18.08
C ASP A 241 -4.04 23.51 -17.06
N LEU A 242 -4.28 22.61 -16.11
CA LEU A 242 -5.16 22.88 -14.97
C LEU A 242 -4.64 24.05 -14.12
N ALA A 243 -3.33 24.12 -13.86
CA ALA A 243 -2.74 25.22 -13.12
C ALA A 243 -2.90 26.59 -13.85
N LYS A 244 -2.71 26.62 -15.17
CA LYS A 244 -2.96 27.84 -15.99
C LYS A 244 -4.42 28.26 -15.92
N LYS A 245 -5.36 27.30 -15.99
CA LYS A 245 -6.80 27.56 -16.00
C LYS A 245 -7.31 28.06 -14.63
N THR A 246 -6.76 27.51 -13.53
CA THR A 246 -7.26 27.76 -12.17
C THR A 246 -6.46 28.80 -11.39
N GLY A 247 -5.25 29.15 -11.85
CA GLY A 247 -4.32 29.99 -11.12
C GLY A 247 -3.68 29.29 -9.91
N CYS A 248 -3.91 28.00 -9.72
CA CYS A 248 -3.35 27.24 -8.59
C CYS A 248 -1.85 26.98 -8.76
N LYS A 249 -1.12 26.95 -7.66
CA LYS A 249 0.29 26.54 -7.65
C LYS A 249 0.40 25.02 -7.80
N ILE A 250 1.43 24.55 -8.49
CA ILE A 250 1.72 23.12 -8.55
C ILE A 250 2.60 22.75 -7.35
N VAL A 251 2.15 21.78 -6.57
CA VAL A 251 2.89 21.14 -5.48
C VAL A 251 3.04 19.66 -5.80
N ARG A 252 4.22 19.09 -5.55
CA ARG A 252 4.53 17.69 -5.80
C ARG A 252 4.99 17.01 -4.54
N MET A 253 4.55 15.81 -4.30
CA MET A 253 5.13 14.95 -3.27
C MET A 253 5.77 13.73 -3.92
N SER A 254 6.97 13.39 -3.49
CA SER A 254 7.68 12.23 -4.03
C SER A 254 8.79 11.74 -3.10
N TYR A 255 9.11 10.47 -3.23
CA TYR A 255 10.28 9.84 -2.63
C TYR A 255 11.56 10.00 -3.47
N TYR A 256 11.45 10.50 -4.71
CA TYR A 256 12.55 10.52 -5.68
C TYR A 256 13.12 11.93 -5.87
N LEU A 257 14.42 12.08 -5.62
CA LEU A 257 15.14 13.34 -5.82
C LEU A 257 15.13 13.81 -7.27
N SER A 258 15.06 12.88 -8.22
CA SER A 258 14.97 13.21 -9.65
C SER A 258 13.75 14.06 -10.00
N HIS A 259 12.69 14.03 -9.20
CA HIS A 259 11.46 14.81 -9.41
C HIS A 259 11.61 16.30 -9.11
N TYR A 260 12.72 16.75 -8.50
CA TYR A 260 13.05 18.19 -8.38
C TYR A 260 13.21 18.89 -9.73
N ARG A 261 13.43 18.13 -10.81
CA ARG A 261 13.53 18.70 -12.18
C ARG A 261 12.18 19.12 -12.76
N ASN A 262 11.07 18.65 -12.18
CA ASN A 262 9.73 18.95 -12.65
C ASN A 262 9.26 20.31 -12.12
N LYS A 263 8.40 21.00 -12.89
CA LYS A 263 7.84 22.29 -12.49
C LYS A 263 6.99 22.17 -11.22
N GLY A 264 7.04 23.20 -10.37
CA GLY A 264 6.28 23.31 -9.15
C GLY A 264 7.10 23.09 -7.87
N LYS A 265 6.48 23.32 -6.71
CA LYS A 265 7.12 23.14 -5.41
C LYS A 265 7.20 21.65 -5.08
N MET A 266 8.40 21.15 -4.83
CA MET A 266 8.62 19.76 -4.43
C MET A 266 8.60 19.62 -2.92
N ILE A 267 7.78 18.72 -2.40
CA ILE A 267 7.82 18.21 -1.02
C ILE A 267 8.44 16.81 -1.07
N TYR A 268 9.69 16.73 -0.65
CA TYR A 268 10.45 15.50 -0.72
C TYR A 268 10.24 14.62 0.50
N CYS A 269 9.73 13.43 0.28
CA CYS A 269 9.52 12.40 1.29
C CYS A 269 8.78 12.93 2.53
N PRO A 270 7.55 13.50 2.36
CA PRO A 270 6.76 13.94 3.51
C PRO A 270 6.49 12.80 4.48
N THR A 271 6.21 13.10 5.74
CA THR A 271 5.70 12.13 6.71
C THR A 271 4.32 11.62 6.26
N VAL A 272 3.82 10.54 6.87
CA VAL A 272 2.48 10.02 6.55
C VAL A 272 1.39 11.04 6.87
N GLN A 273 1.54 11.77 7.95
CA GLN A 273 0.62 12.84 8.36
C GLN A 273 0.65 14.04 7.39
N GLU A 274 1.85 14.41 6.92
CA GLU A 274 2.02 15.45 5.90
C GLU A 274 1.46 15.02 4.55
N PHE A 275 1.58 13.72 4.18
CA PHE A 275 0.96 13.15 2.98
C PHE A 275 -0.57 13.35 3.03
N LEU A 276 -1.21 13.00 4.13
CA LEU A 276 -2.66 13.21 4.33
C LEU A 276 -3.02 14.69 4.32
N SER A 277 -2.21 15.55 4.97
CA SER A 277 -2.40 17.00 4.99
C SER A 277 -2.34 17.59 3.57
N LEU A 278 -1.36 17.20 2.77
CA LEU A 278 -1.19 17.67 1.40
C LEU A 278 -2.37 17.30 0.50
N ILE A 279 -3.03 16.17 0.72
CA ILE A 279 -4.25 15.80 0.01
C ILE A 279 -5.44 16.56 0.59
N ASN A 280 -5.60 16.59 1.92
CA ASN A 280 -6.77 17.20 2.56
C ASN A 280 -6.91 18.69 2.29
N TYR A 281 -5.82 19.44 2.13
CA TYR A 281 -5.86 20.88 1.88
C TYR A 281 -5.64 21.27 0.41
N ALA A 282 -5.47 20.31 -0.50
CA ALA A 282 -5.41 20.58 -1.93
C ALA A 282 -6.75 21.07 -2.48
N ASP A 283 -6.72 21.96 -3.47
CA ASP A 283 -7.90 22.32 -4.25
C ASP A 283 -8.15 21.27 -5.34
N TYR A 284 -7.09 20.72 -5.94
CA TYR A 284 -7.16 19.65 -6.94
C TYR A 284 -6.10 18.59 -6.66
N VAL A 285 -6.41 17.34 -6.99
CA VAL A 285 -5.49 16.20 -6.87
C VAL A 285 -5.29 15.56 -8.23
N VAL A 286 -4.05 15.37 -8.63
CA VAL A 286 -3.66 14.68 -9.87
C VAL A 286 -2.76 13.51 -9.50
N THR A 287 -3.21 12.28 -9.78
CA THR A 287 -2.52 11.07 -9.30
C THR A 287 -2.79 9.86 -10.18
N ASP A 288 -1.86 8.87 -10.15
CA ASP A 288 -2.02 7.50 -10.65
C ASP A 288 -2.00 6.48 -9.48
N SER A 289 -2.11 6.95 -8.25
CA SER A 289 -2.06 6.12 -7.05
C SER A 289 -3.46 5.78 -6.55
N PHE A 290 -3.77 4.50 -6.41
CA PHE A 290 -5.02 4.03 -5.81
C PHE A 290 -5.29 4.68 -4.44
N HIS A 291 -4.33 4.64 -3.51
CA HIS A 291 -4.56 5.19 -2.17
C HIS A 291 -4.64 6.71 -2.15
N CYS A 292 -3.92 7.42 -3.03
CA CYS A 292 -4.10 8.87 -3.14
C CYS A 292 -5.50 9.21 -3.65
N THR A 293 -6.03 8.44 -4.61
CA THR A 293 -7.43 8.56 -5.07
C THR A 293 -8.40 8.25 -3.94
N ALA A 294 -8.20 7.16 -3.18
CA ALA A 294 -9.05 6.80 -2.06
C ALA A 294 -9.12 7.92 -0.99
N PHE A 295 -7.98 8.49 -0.59
CA PHE A 295 -7.96 9.61 0.35
C PHE A 295 -8.58 10.88 -0.22
N SER A 296 -8.42 11.12 -1.51
CA SER A 296 -9.05 12.28 -2.15
C SER A 296 -10.57 12.17 -2.13
N LEU A 297 -11.11 10.98 -2.39
CA LEU A 297 -12.55 10.69 -2.24
C LEU A 297 -13.02 10.89 -0.80
N ASN A 298 -12.29 10.30 0.15
CA ASN A 298 -12.59 10.39 1.58
C ASN A 298 -12.61 11.86 2.08
N PHE A 299 -11.70 12.69 1.57
CA PHE A 299 -11.59 14.11 1.91
C PHE A 299 -12.41 15.04 1.01
N HIS A 300 -13.24 14.50 0.10
CA HIS A 300 -14.09 15.23 -0.84
C HIS A 300 -13.30 16.22 -1.70
N LYS A 301 -12.25 15.73 -2.36
CA LYS A 301 -11.39 16.53 -3.26
C LYS A 301 -11.75 16.36 -4.71
N GLU A 302 -11.55 17.42 -5.50
CA GLU A 302 -11.59 17.35 -6.96
C GLU A 302 -10.39 16.53 -7.45
N ILE A 303 -10.66 15.39 -8.10
CA ILE A 303 -9.65 14.42 -8.51
C ILE A 303 -9.60 14.28 -10.02
N SER A 304 -8.38 14.22 -10.55
CA SER A 304 -8.11 13.66 -11.88
C SER A 304 -7.16 12.48 -11.71
N ASN A 305 -7.69 11.27 -11.87
CA ASN A 305 -6.89 10.06 -11.93
C ASN A 305 -6.50 9.79 -13.39
N ILE A 306 -5.20 9.80 -13.67
CA ILE A 306 -4.65 9.60 -15.01
C ILE A 306 -3.74 8.36 -14.95
N SER A 307 -4.36 7.20 -14.71
CA SER A 307 -3.70 5.91 -14.81
C SER A 307 -3.93 5.30 -16.20
N PRO A 308 -2.91 4.67 -16.81
CA PRO A 308 -3.11 3.91 -18.04
C PRO A 308 -4.15 2.79 -17.90
N GLU A 309 -4.28 2.22 -16.71
CA GLU A 309 -5.21 1.12 -16.39
C GLU A 309 -6.69 1.60 -16.34
N TYR A 310 -6.95 2.87 -16.01
CA TYR A 310 -8.31 3.42 -15.94
C TYR A 310 -8.87 3.90 -17.28
N ARG A 311 -8.03 4.06 -18.32
CA ARG A 311 -8.53 4.36 -19.68
C ARG A 311 -9.38 3.24 -20.26
N GLN A 312 -9.10 1.98 -19.91
CA GLN A 312 -9.88 0.82 -20.37
C GLN A 312 -11.25 0.67 -19.69
N LEU A 313 -11.53 1.45 -18.65
CA LEU A 313 -12.80 1.45 -17.91
C LEU A 313 -13.74 2.61 -18.31
N LEU A 314 -13.26 3.55 -19.13
CA LEU A 314 -14.03 4.73 -19.58
C LEU A 314 -14.41 4.68 -21.07
N ASP A 315 -13.92 3.70 -21.82
CA ASP A 315 -14.32 3.32 -23.17
C ASP A 315 -15.29 2.11 -23.10
#